data_9bb76daf5ca5859639a3d65fd0d8b5a4
#
_entry.id   9bb76daf5ca5859639a3d65fd0d8b5a4
#
_cell.length_a   1.000
_cell.length_b   1.000
_cell.length_c   1.000
_cell.angle_alpha   90.00
_cell.angle_beta   90.00
_cell.angle_gamma   90.00
#
_symmetry.space_group_name_H-M   'P 1'
#
loop_
_entity.id
_entity.type
_entity.pdbx_description
1 polymer ?
#
loop_
_entity_poly.entity_id
_entity_poly.type
_entity_poly.pdbx_seq_one_letter_code
_entity_poly.pdbx_strand_id
1 'polypeptide(L)'
;PSLVGSEMCIRDRCNTYECNEHFADFTYVDIFKSISQIKHILQLPNYKQKTIEAFLGIGRDDLYSGGELIEIYHSYTKEPRPDKLEILLLHNYEDVLDMPALLPVLSYVHLFYGQYLSCSASVSEYTNYKQQEKKELILSIEPEFPFPKHISCRMGSVYFYAKGKKCTLSVRLEEDALKYFFPNYKDYYYLPAEDTAMHKSVASYVDKEHRRQATATTCYTRHEGSFLPQYDCLLYTSPSPRD
;
A
#
# COMPACT_ATOMS: atom_id res chain seq x y z
N PRO A 1 -21.05 -3.64 12.04
CA PRO A 1 -21.73 -4.50 11.08
C PRO A 1 -21.12 -4.29 9.70
N SER A 2 -20.67 -5.38 9.11
CA SER A 2 -20.06 -5.38 7.77
C SER A 2 -21.15 -5.01 6.75
N LEU A 3 -20.84 -4.08 5.86
CA LEU A 3 -21.69 -3.70 4.71
C LEU A 3 -22.05 -4.86 3.77
N VAL A 4 -21.36 -5.99 3.90
CA VAL A 4 -21.67 -7.24 3.20
C VAL A 4 -23.11 -7.74 3.52
N GLY A 5 -23.63 -7.45 4.72
CA GLY A 5 -25.03 -7.71 5.07
C GLY A 5 -26.03 -6.78 4.36
N SER A 6 -25.64 -5.60 3.93
CA SER A 6 -26.57 -4.63 3.34
C SER A 6 -26.93 -4.97 1.89
N GLU A 7 -26.00 -5.48 1.08
CA GLU A 7 -26.31 -5.87 -0.30
C GLU A 7 -27.32 -7.04 -0.33
N MET A 8 -27.08 -8.09 0.48
CA MET A 8 -28.05 -9.18 0.62
C MET A 8 -29.40 -8.69 1.12
N CYS A 9 -29.41 -7.80 2.14
CA CYS A 9 -30.66 -7.25 2.65
C CYS A 9 -31.40 -6.38 1.62
N ILE A 10 -30.68 -5.62 0.77
CA ILE A 10 -31.29 -4.81 -0.30
C ILE A 10 -31.90 -5.75 -1.36
N ARG A 11 -31.15 -6.75 -1.82
CA ARG A 11 -31.64 -7.76 -2.79
C ARG A 11 -32.84 -8.51 -2.27
N ASP A 12 -32.81 -8.98 -1.01
CA ASP A 12 -33.91 -9.68 -0.38
C ASP A 12 -35.17 -8.78 -0.28
N ARG A 13 -35.01 -7.51 0.06
CA ARG A 13 -36.13 -6.55 0.08
C ARG A 13 -36.68 -6.30 -1.32
N CYS A 14 -35.82 -6.07 -2.31
CA CYS A 14 -36.25 -5.90 -3.68
C CYS A 14 -37.01 -7.12 -4.19
N ASN A 15 -36.55 -8.31 -3.88
CA ASN A 15 -37.26 -9.55 -4.21
C ASN A 15 -38.62 -9.67 -3.48
N THR A 16 -38.66 -9.27 -2.20
CA THR A 16 -39.88 -9.31 -1.38
C THR A 16 -40.95 -8.32 -1.88
N TYR A 17 -40.52 -7.16 -2.36
CA TYR A 17 -41.43 -6.13 -2.87
C TYR A 17 -41.56 -6.08 -4.37
N GLU A 18 -41.11 -7.16 -5.08
CA GLU A 18 -41.16 -7.29 -6.53
C GLU A 18 -40.58 -6.08 -7.29
N CYS A 19 -39.55 -5.44 -6.71
CA CYS A 19 -38.81 -4.40 -7.39
C CYS A 19 -37.99 -5.01 -8.51
N ASN A 20 -38.34 -4.75 -9.77
CA ASN A 20 -37.66 -5.27 -10.96
C ASN A 20 -36.33 -4.52 -11.22
N GLU A 21 -35.47 -4.44 -10.22
CA GLU A 21 -34.14 -3.85 -10.35
C GLU A 21 -33.17 -4.86 -10.92
N HIS A 22 -32.57 -4.54 -12.06
CA HIS A 22 -31.52 -5.36 -12.68
C HIS A 22 -30.17 -5.09 -12.01
N PHE A 23 -29.95 -5.59 -10.80
CA PHE A 23 -28.69 -5.41 -10.06
C PHE A 23 -27.45 -5.91 -10.82
N ALA A 24 -27.64 -6.81 -11.82
CA ALA A 24 -26.55 -7.29 -12.66
C ALA A 24 -25.96 -6.19 -13.57
N ASP A 25 -26.71 -5.13 -13.82
CA ASP A 25 -26.28 -4.02 -14.69
C ASP A 25 -25.51 -2.93 -13.93
N PHE A 26 -25.38 -3.05 -12.60
CA PHE A 26 -24.68 -2.09 -11.76
C PHE A 26 -23.30 -2.61 -11.34
N THR A 27 -22.32 -1.71 -11.39
CA THR A 27 -20.99 -1.98 -10.81
C THR A 27 -21.06 -1.70 -9.32
N TYR A 28 -20.79 -2.73 -8.51
CA TYR A 28 -20.71 -2.60 -7.07
C TYR A 28 -19.34 -2.10 -6.64
N VAL A 29 -19.31 -1.03 -5.85
CA VAL A 29 -18.09 -0.45 -5.30
C VAL A 29 -18.19 -0.36 -3.78
N ASP A 30 -17.38 -1.15 -3.05
CA ASP A 30 -17.25 -1.06 -1.60
C ASP A 30 -16.07 -0.13 -1.26
N ILE A 31 -16.38 1.13 -0.98
CA ILE A 31 -15.37 2.15 -0.65
C ILE A 31 -14.62 1.75 0.63
N PHE A 32 -15.33 1.30 1.67
CA PHE A 32 -14.70 0.94 2.95
C PHE A 32 -13.70 -0.21 2.78
N LYS A 33 -14.08 -1.26 2.07
CA LYS A 33 -13.23 -2.41 1.78
C LYS A 33 -11.99 -1.99 0.97
N SER A 34 -12.19 -1.13 -0.03
CA SER A 34 -11.14 -0.64 -0.89
C SER A 34 -10.10 0.19 -0.11
N ILE A 35 -10.54 1.20 0.66
CA ILE A 35 -9.63 2.06 1.43
C ILE A 35 -9.03 1.35 2.65
N SER A 36 -9.64 0.25 3.11
CA SER A 36 -9.10 -0.55 4.21
C SER A 36 -7.73 -1.14 3.91
N GLN A 37 -7.41 -1.34 2.64
CA GLN A 37 -6.11 -1.86 2.20
C GLN A 37 -4.98 -0.82 2.34
N ILE A 38 -5.32 0.48 2.29
CA ILE A 38 -4.36 1.58 2.34
C ILE A 38 -4.46 2.42 3.62
N LYS A 39 -4.98 1.84 4.70
CA LYS A 39 -5.10 2.52 6.01
C LYS A 39 -3.79 3.10 6.51
N HIS A 40 -2.69 2.38 6.32
CA HIS A 40 -1.35 2.80 6.71
C HIS A 40 -0.87 4.05 5.97
N ILE A 41 -1.47 4.38 4.82
CA ILE A 41 -1.16 5.57 4.02
C ILE A 41 -2.09 6.72 4.37
N LEU A 42 -3.40 6.46 4.44
CA LEU A 42 -4.41 7.48 4.74
C LEU A 42 -4.30 8.00 6.19
N GLN A 43 -3.93 7.15 7.13
CA GLN A 43 -3.71 7.47 8.55
C GLN A 43 -4.87 8.24 9.20
N LEU A 44 -6.11 7.92 8.81
CA LEU A 44 -7.31 8.53 9.39
C LEU A 44 -7.62 7.89 10.76
N PRO A 45 -8.25 8.62 11.69
CA PRO A 45 -8.59 8.11 13.02
C PRO A 45 -9.57 6.93 12.98
N ASN A 46 -10.43 6.89 12.00
CA ASN A 46 -11.30 5.77 11.64
C ASN A 46 -11.73 5.89 10.16
N TYR A 47 -12.49 4.91 9.66
CA TYR A 47 -12.91 4.85 8.26
C TYR A 47 -14.44 4.84 8.11
N LYS A 48 -15.14 5.47 9.05
CA LYS A 48 -16.57 5.73 8.94
C LYS A 48 -16.84 6.78 7.86
N GLN A 49 -18.00 6.77 7.27
CA GLN A 49 -18.41 7.70 6.21
C GLN A 49 -18.13 9.15 6.59
N LYS A 50 -18.61 9.63 7.73
CA LYS A 50 -18.37 11.01 8.24
C LYS A 50 -16.89 11.39 8.33
N THR A 51 -16.02 10.43 8.64
CA THR A 51 -14.56 10.70 8.72
C THR A 51 -13.96 10.90 7.33
N ILE A 52 -14.41 10.11 6.36
CA ILE A 52 -13.96 10.24 4.96
C ILE A 52 -14.52 11.52 4.34
N GLU A 53 -15.79 11.86 4.61
CA GLU A 53 -16.40 13.13 4.21
C GLU A 53 -15.60 14.32 4.74
N ALA A 54 -15.31 14.34 6.02
CA ALA A 54 -14.48 15.37 6.64
C ALA A 54 -13.07 15.44 6.02
N PHE A 55 -12.45 14.30 5.75
CA PHE A 55 -11.16 14.23 5.05
C PHE A 55 -11.26 14.84 3.65
N LEU A 56 -12.30 14.56 2.90
CA LEU A 56 -12.53 15.12 1.56
C LEU A 56 -12.99 16.59 1.59
N GLY A 57 -13.46 17.08 2.73
CA GLY A 57 -13.99 18.44 2.90
C GLY A 57 -15.45 18.56 2.52
N ILE A 58 -16.19 17.46 2.59
CA ILE A 58 -17.63 17.40 2.43
C ILE A 58 -18.25 17.84 3.77
N GLY A 59 -19.06 18.89 3.75
CA GLY A 59 -19.78 19.37 4.93
C GLY A 59 -21.08 18.60 5.13
N ARG A 60 -21.51 18.46 6.39
CA ARG A 60 -22.80 17.88 6.78
C ARG A 60 -23.54 18.81 7.74
N ASP A 61 -24.83 18.84 7.62
CA ASP A 61 -25.72 19.53 8.58
C ASP A 61 -26.10 18.56 9.72
N ASP A 62 -26.09 17.25 9.48
CA ASP A 62 -26.27 16.22 10.51
C ASP A 62 -25.09 16.15 11.47
N LEU A 63 -25.28 16.60 12.70
CA LEU A 63 -24.28 16.63 13.78
C LEU A 63 -24.31 15.39 14.67
N TYR A 64 -25.31 14.52 14.55
CA TYR A 64 -25.51 13.40 15.45
C TYR A 64 -24.63 12.21 15.09
N SER A 65 -24.17 11.49 16.10
CA SER A 65 -23.50 10.20 15.92
C SER A 65 -24.54 9.09 15.70
N GLY A 66 -24.10 7.98 15.09
CA GLY A 66 -24.99 6.83 14.89
C GLY A 66 -25.58 6.26 16.19
N GLY A 67 -24.88 6.39 17.33
CA GLY A 67 -25.41 5.99 18.64
C GLY A 67 -26.56 6.88 19.09
N GLU A 68 -26.39 8.20 19.00
CA GLU A 68 -27.43 9.18 19.32
C GLU A 68 -28.67 9.02 18.43
N LEU A 69 -28.47 8.72 17.15
CA LEU A 69 -29.57 8.47 16.22
C LEU A 69 -30.38 7.22 16.56
N ILE A 70 -29.75 6.18 17.09
CA ILE A 70 -30.46 5.00 17.60
C ILE A 70 -31.36 5.39 18.77
N GLU A 71 -30.88 6.21 19.70
CA GLU A 71 -31.66 6.70 20.82
C GLU A 71 -32.85 7.59 20.35
N ILE A 72 -32.59 8.49 19.38
CA ILE A 72 -33.61 9.31 18.77
C ILE A 72 -34.67 8.43 18.09
N TYR A 73 -34.24 7.39 17.35
CA TYR A 73 -35.18 6.45 16.70
C TYR A 73 -36.03 5.71 17.74
N HIS A 74 -35.46 5.20 18.82
CA HIS A 74 -36.22 4.55 19.87
C HIS A 74 -37.18 5.52 20.59
N SER A 75 -36.78 6.79 20.73
CA SER A 75 -37.63 7.83 21.27
C SER A 75 -38.78 8.17 20.31
N TYR A 76 -38.50 8.23 19.01
CA TYR A 76 -39.51 8.48 17.96
C TYR A 76 -40.55 7.34 17.90
N THR A 77 -40.11 6.07 18.01
CA THR A 77 -41.03 4.93 17.98
C THR A 77 -42.03 4.91 19.18
N LYS A 78 -41.60 5.48 20.33
CA LYS A 78 -42.48 5.61 21.52
C LYS A 78 -43.38 6.82 21.43
N GLU A 79 -42.87 7.94 20.94
CA GLU A 79 -43.55 9.20 20.82
C GLU A 79 -43.20 9.83 19.47
N PRO A 80 -44.01 9.57 18.42
CA PRO A 80 -43.79 10.13 17.11
C PRO A 80 -43.91 11.66 17.10
N ARG A 81 -42.78 12.35 16.94
CA ARG A 81 -42.70 13.81 16.85
C ARG A 81 -42.02 14.23 15.56
N PRO A 82 -42.50 15.27 14.86
CA PRO A 82 -41.95 15.74 13.60
C PRO A 82 -40.46 16.10 13.69
N ASP A 83 -40.01 16.75 14.77
CA ASP A 83 -38.61 17.15 14.99
C ASP A 83 -37.66 15.95 15.02
N LYS A 84 -38.06 14.85 15.68
CA LYS A 84 -37.27 13.61 15.72
C LYS A 84 -37.20 12.96 14.35
N LEU A 85 -38.31 12.96 13.61
CA LEU A 85 -38.35 12.42 12.25
C LEU A 85 -37.46 13.21 11.30
N GLU A 86 -37.46 14.53 11.40
CA GLU A 86 -36.63 15.41 10.57
C GLU A 86 -35.14 15.12 10.76
N ILE A 87 -34.66 14.93 11.99
CA ILE A 87 -33.28 14.55 12.29
C ILE A 87 -32.91 13.21 11.64
N LEU A 88 -33.79 12.20 11.77
CA LEU A 88 -33.53 10.86 11.20
C LEU A 88 -33.53 10.90 9.66
N LEU A 89 -34.44 11.69 9.06
CA LEU A 89 -34.47 11.83 7.61
C LEU A 89 -33.27 12.61 7.08
N LEU A 90 -32.84 13.68 7.76
CA LEU A 90 -31.65 14.44 7.39
C LEU A 90 -30.41 13.53 7.35
N HIS A 91 -30.20 12.77 8.41
CA HIS A 91 -29.07 11.83 8.45
C HIS A 91 -29.09 10.85 7.27
N ASN A 92 -30.23 10.21 7.04
CA ASN A 92 -30.34 9.22 5.95
C ASN A 92 -30.18 9.89 4.57
N TYR A 93 -30.71 11.10 4.42
CA TYR A 93 -30.60 11.88 3.19
C TYR A 93 -29.15 12.20 2.85
N GLU A 94 -28.39 12.72 3.82
CA GLU A 94 -26.97 13.04 3.63
C GLU A 94 -26.12 11.79 3.41
N ASP A 95 -26.38 10.70 4.13
CA ASP A 95 -25.65 9.43 3.92
C ASP A 95 -25.80 8.91 2.48
N VAL A 96 -26.95 9.09 1.85
CA VAL A 96 -27.18 8.67 0.47
C VAL A 96 -26.64 9.68 -0.53
N LEU A 97 -26.89 10.99 -0.30
CA LEU A 97 -26.51 12.07 -1.22
C LEU A 97 -25.00 12.20 -1.35
N ASP A 98 -24.28 12.07 -0.23
CA ASP A 98 -22.82 12.25 -0.20
C ASP A 98 -22.03 11.03 -0.68
N MET A 99 -22.68 9.87 -0.83
CA MET A 99 -22.01 8.63 -1.27
C MET A 99 -21.20 8.79 -2.57
N PRO A 100 -21.72 9.40 -3.65
CA PRO A 100 -20.93 9.64 -4.86
C PRO A 100 -19.75 10.59 -4.65
N ALA A 101 -19.88 11.55 -3.73
CA ALA A 101 -18.83 12.52 -3.42
C ALA A 101 -17.63 11.89 -2.69
N LEU A 102 -17.77 10.66 -2.18
CA LEU A 102 -16.68 9.88 -1.58
C LEU A 102 -15.78 9.20 -2.63
N LEU A 103 -16.26 8.96 -3.85
CA LEU A 103 -15.52 8.22 -4.89
C LEU A 103 -14.11 8.75 -5.17
N PRO A 104 -13.82 10.05 -5.10
CA PRO A 104 -12.46 10.55 -5.30
C PRO A 104 -11.41 9.96 -4.36
N VAL A 105 -11.79 9.43 -3.17
CA VAL A 105 -10.85 8.77 -2.25
C VAL A 105 -10.24 7.51 -2.87
N LEU A 106 -10.93 6.89 -3.82
CA LEU A 106 -10.45 5.69 -4.51
C LEU A 106 -9.24 5.96 -5.41
N SER A 107 -8.95 7.22 -5.77
CA SER A 107 -7.73 7.56 -6.53
C SER A 107 -6.45 7.08 -5.86
N TYR A 108 -6.40 7.07 -4.52
CA TYR A 108 -5.28 6.52 -3.78
C TYR A 108 -5.18 5.00 -3.92
N VAL A 109 -6.32 4.31 -3.98
CA VAL A 109 -6.39 2.84 -4.14
C VAL A 109 -5.96 2.44 -5.55
N HIS A 110 -6.47 3.16 -6.55
CA HIS A 110 -6.18 2.92 -7.97
C HIS A 110 -4.69 2.98 -8.27
N LEU A 111 -3.96 3.89 -7.62
CA LEU A 111 -2.51 3.98 -7.74
C LEU A 111 -1.82 2.65 -7.40
N PHE A 112 -2.23 1.98 -6.33
CA PHE A 112 -1.63 0.71 -5.89
C PHE A 112 -2.06 -0.50 -6.73
N TYR A 113 -3.11 -0.35 -7.53
CA TYR A 113 -3.48 -1.32 -8.56
C TYR A 113 -2.82 -1.07 -9.92
N GLY A 114 -1.85 -0.14 -9.98
CA GLY A 114 -1.11 0.17 -11.19
C GLY A 114 -1.85 1.07 -12.18
N GLN A 115 -2.90 1.77 -11.74
CA GLN A 115 -3.64 2.72 -12.56
C GLN A 115 -2.99 4.10 -12.49
N TYR A 116 -2.01 4.31 -13.36
CA TYR A 116 -1.30 5.57 -13.53
C TYR A 116 -0.92 5.79 -15.00
N LEU A 117 -0.78 7.05 -15.40
CA LEU A 117 -0.50 7.44 -16.77
C LEU A 117 0.98 7.30 -17.10
N SER A 118 1.86 7.65 -16.18
CA SER A 118 3.30 7.56 -16.36
C SER A 118 4.01 7.32 -15.04
N CYS A 119 5.17 6.67 -15.13
CA CYS A 119 6.08 6.49 -14.00
C CYS A 119 7.51 6.66 -14.48
N SER A 120 8.27 7.53 -13.82
CA SER A 120 9.70 7.71 -14.06
C SER A 120 10.48 7.43 -12.80
N ALA A 121 11.69 6.86 -12.96
CA ALA A 121 12.58 6.54 -11.86
C ALA A 121 13.86 7.37 -12.00
N SER A 122 14.34 7.90 -10.88
CA SER A 122 15.63 8.58 -10.78
C SER A 122 16.28 8.25 -9.45
N VAL A 123 17.62 8.32 -9.42
CA VAL A 123 18.38 8.21 -8.16
C VAL A 123 18.84 9.60 -7.77
N SER A 124 18.61 9.96 -6.53
CA SER A 124 19.07 11.21 -5.93
C SER A 124 20.07 10.92 -4.81
N GLU A 125 21.12 11.71 -4.76
CA GLU A 125 22.11 11.67 -3.68
C GLU A 125 21.85 12.84 -2.73
N TYR A 126 21.94 12.58 -1.43
CA TYR A 126 21.77 13.58 -0.40
C TYR A 126 22.66 13.32 0.81
N THR A 127 23.02 14.36 1.52
CA THR A 127 23.77 14.25 2.77
C THR A 127 22.79 14.23 3.94
N ASN A 128 22.85 13.20 4.77
CA ASN A 128 22.00 13.11 5.96
C ASN A 128 22.53 14.02 7.09
N TYR A 129 21.78 14.11 8.20
CA TYR A 129 22.14 14.92 9.37
C TYR A 129 23.45 14.48 10.05
N LYS A 130 23.95 13.25 9.77
CA LYS A 130 25.23 12.71 10.26
C LYS A 130 26.38 12.98 9.28
N GLN A 131 26.20 13.86 8.29
CA GLN A 131 27.18 14.15 7.23
C GLN A 131 27.58 12.91 6.39
N GLN A 132 26.68 11.95 6.25
CA GLN A 132 26.89 10.78 5.41
C GLN A 132 26.16 10.97 4.08
N GLU A 133 26.82 10.70 2.99
CA GLU A 133 26.19 10.59 1.67
C GLU A 133 25.27 9.38 1.64
N LYS A 134 24.09 9.58 1.15
CA LYS A 134 23.05 8.58 1.02
C LYS A 134 22.38 8.70 -0.35
N LYS A 135 21.85 7.60 -0.83
CA LYS A 135 21.09 7.54 -2.08
C LYS A 135 19.64 7.18 -1.82
N GLU A 136 18.75 7.73 -2.62
CA GLU A 136 17.35 7.35 -2.64
C GLU A 136 16.89 7.15 -4.08
N LEU A 137 16.08 6.12 -4.29
CA LEU A 137 15.31 5.94 -5.51
C LEU A 137 14.05 6.78 -5.41
N ILE A 138 13.84 7.66 -6.39
CA ILE A 138 12.64 8.48 -6.49
C ILE A 138 11.82 7.98 -7.68
N LEU A 139 10.61 7.52 -7.40
CA LEU A 139 9.61 7.24 -8.41
C LEU A 139 8.66 8.43 -8.48
N SER A 140 8.61 9.08 -9.64
CA SER A 140 7.67 10.14 -9.95
C SER A 140 6.54 9.56 -10.79
N ILE A 141 5.33 9.59 -10.24
CA ILE A 141 4.17 8.92 -10.81
C ILE A 141 3.09 9.96 -11.12
N GLU A 142 2.56 9.92 -12.32
CA GLU A 142 1.39 10.69 -12.72
C GLU A 142 0.16 9.77 -12.59
N PRO A 143 -0.74 10.01 -11.60
CA PRO A 143 -1.91 9.18 -11.41
C PRO A 143 -2.94 9.41 -12.53
N GLU A 144 -3.71 8.39 -12.84
CA GLU A 144 -4.85 8.50 -13.78
C GLU A 144 -5.93 9.42 -13.21
N PHE A 145 -6.22 9.31 -11.93
CA PHE A 145 -7.19 10.15 -11.22
C PHE A 145 -6.48 11.08 -10.23
N PRO A 146 -6.80 12.38 -10.21
CA PRO A 146 -6.16 13.31 -9.30
C PRO A 146 -6.50 12.98 -7.84
N PHE A 147 -5.52 13.13 -6.95
CA PHE A 147 -5.74 12.97 -5.53
C PHE A 147 -6.52 14.14 -4.95
N PRO A 148 -7.62 13.90 -4.22
CA PRO A 148 -8.49 14.96 -3.69
C PRO A 148 -7.82 15.80 -2.61
N LYS A 149 -6.94 15.20 -1.81
CA LYS A 149 -6.20 15.85 -0.72
C LYS A 149 -4.73 15.52 -0.76
N HIS A 150 -3.92 16.37 -0.13
CA HIS A 150 -2.52 16.09 0.10
C HIS A 150 -2.35 15.01 1.18
N ILE A 151 -1.57 14.01 0.86
CA ILE A 151 -1.13 12.98 1.81
C ILE A 151 0.39 12.89 1.75
N SER A 152 1.01 12.78 2.91
CA SER A 152 2.41 12.39 3.02
C SER A 152 2.60 11.48 4.22
N CYS A 153 3.27 10.36 4.01
CA CYS A 153 3.58 9.43 5.09
C CYS A 153 4.96 8.79 4.91
N ARG A 154 5.54 8.38 6.01
CA ARG A 154 6.81 7.65 6.03
C ARG A 154 6.59 6.26 6.62
N MET A 155 7.05 5.26 5.90
CA MET A 155 6.97 3.85 6.29
C MET A 155 8.39 3.27 6.20
N GLY A 156 9.12 3.30 7.31
CA GLY A 156 10.50 2.86 7.35
C GLY A 156 11.41 3.67 6.41
N SER A 157 11.98 3.01 5.42
CA SER A 157 12.83 3.62 4.38
C SER A 157 12.05 4.24 3.23
N VAL A 158 10.71 4.06 3.18
CA VAL A 158 9.86 4.59 2.13
C VAL A 158 9.17 5.87 2.58
N TYR A 159 9.20 6.89 1.75
CA TYR A 159 8.42 8.11 1.90
C TYR A 159 7.45 8.25 0.73
N PHE A 160 6.17 8.37 1.04
CA PHE A 160 5.08 8.55 0.09
C PHE A 160 4.55 9.98 0.15
N TYR A 161 4.38 10.60 -1.00
CA TYR A 161 3.78 11.91 -1.17
C TYR A 161 2.78 11.89 -2.33
N ALA A 162 1.57 12.39 -2.11
CA ALA A 162 0.52 12.47 -3.12
C ALA A 162 -0.24 13.79 -2.99
N LYS A 163 -0.39 14.53 -4.09
CA LYS A 163 -1.16 15.78 -4.17
C LYS A 163 -1.59 16.06 -5.60
N GLY A 164 -2.91 16.18 -5.83
CA GLY A 164 -3.46 16.46 -7.16
C GLY A 164 -2.98 15.43 -8.19
N LYS A 165 -2.31 15.87 -9.25
CA LYS A 165 -1.75 14.99 -10.29
C LYS A 165 -0.29 14.60 -10.05
N LYS A 166 0.23 14.73 -8.84
CA LYS A 166 1.60 14.37 -8.51
C LYS A 166 1.65 13.34 -7.41
N CYS A 167 2.40 12.28 -7.66
CA CYS A 167 2.75 11.29 -6.66
C CYS A 167 4.26 11.07 -6.69
N THR A 168 4.87 10.98 -5.54
CA THR A 168 6.29 10.65 -5.39
C THR A 168 6.45 9.56 -4.35
N LEU A 169 7.19 8.53 -4.70
CA LEU A 169 7.62 7.49 -3.79
C LEU A 169 9.14 7.55 -3.72
N SER A 170 9.69 7.91 -2.56
CA SER A 170 11.13 7.92 -2.32
C SER A 170 11.51 6.73 -1.44
N VAL A 171 12.48 5.94 -1.88
CA VAL A 171 12.97 4.76 -1.17
C VAL A 171 14.46 4.93 -0.90
N ARG A 172 14.86 4.94 0.37
CA ARG A 172 16.28 4.97 0.72
C ARG A 172 16.96 3.71 0.24
N LEU A 173 18.09 3.88 -0.44
CA LEU A 173 18.94 2.79 -0.84
C LEU A 173 19.96 2.48 0.26
N GLU A 174 20.30 1.21 0.38
CA GLU A 174 21.34 0.72 1.26
C GLU A 174 22.55 0.31 0.40
N GLU A 175 23.71 0.85 0.72
CA GLU A 175 24.95 0.45 0.07
C GLU A 175 25.55 -0.70 0.86
N ASP A 176 25.64 -1.86 0.21
CA ASP A 176 26.12 -3.08 0.82
C ASP A 176 26.69 -4.02 -0.27
N ALA A 177 27.18 -5.17 0.15
CA ALA A 177 27.68 -6.22 -0.70
C ALA A 177 26.83 -7.47 -0.56
N LEU A 178 26.08 -7.82 -1.59
CA LEU A 178 25.32 -9.06 -1.64
C LEU A 178 26.19 -10.22 -2.10
N LYS A 179 26.06 -11.36 -1.43
CA LYS A 179 26.75 -12.59 -1.75
C LYS A 179 25.79 -13.59 -2.38
N TYR A 180 26.12 -14.06 -3.57
CA TYR A 180 25.42 -15.15 -4.23
C TYR A 180 26.21 -16.42 -4.07
N PHE A 181 25.69 -17.41 -3.33
CA PHE A 181 26.33 -18.68 -3.07
C PHE A 181 26.03 -19.71 -4.17
N PHE A 182 27.07 -20.35 -4.68
CA PHE A 182 26.92 -21.45 -5.63
C PHE A 182 26.68 -22.77 -4.90
N PRO A 183 25.78 -23.62 -5.42
CA PRO A 183 25.36 -24.85 -4.71
C PRO A 183 26.45 -25.93 -4.63
N ASN A 184 27.40 -25.94 -5.57
CA ASN A 184 28.43 -26.99 -5.66
C ASN A 184 29.83 -26.41 -5.43
N TYR A 185 30.21 -26.18 -4.18
CA TYR A 185 31.51 -25.63 -3.81
C TYR A 185 32.69 -26.48 -4.24
N LYS A 186 32.49 -27.78 -4.49
CA LYS A 186 33.58 -28.70 -4.91
C LYS A 186 34.13 -28.33 -6.28
N ASP A 187 33.37 -27.69 -7.13
CA ASP A 187 33.78 -27.28 -8.48
C ASP A 187 34.38 -25.89 -8.55
N TYR A 188 34.55 -25.23 -7.39
CA TYR A 188 35.01 -23.86 -7.32
C TYR A 188 36.29 -23.72 -6.48
N TYR A 189 37.12 -22.75 -6.87
CA TYR A 189 38.16 -22.19 -6.01
C TYR A 189 37.75 -20.84 -5.49
N TYR A 190 38.06 -20.55 -4.24
CA TYR A 190 37.92 -19.23 -3.63
C TYR A 190 39.22 -18.45 -3.84
N LEU A 191 39.09 -17.19 -4.28
CA LEU A 191 40.17 -16.24 -4.50
C LEU A 191 40.19 -15.23 -3.34
N PRO A 192 41.08 -15.36 -2.36
CA PRO A 192 41.05 -14.52 -1.16
C PRO A 192 41.25 -13.03 -1.43
N ALA A 193 42.04 -12.65 -2.44
CA ALA A 193 42.34 -11.29 -2.80
C ALA A 193 41.09 -10.55 -3.39
N GLU A 194 40.24 -11.29 -4.06
CA GLU A 194 39.05 -10.76 -4.74
C GLU A 194 37.74 -11.02 -3.97
N ASP A 195 37.85 -11.80 -2.87
CA ASP A 195 36.70 -12.22 -2.04
C ASP A 195 35.57 -12.84 -2.88
N THR A 196 35.91 -13.72 -3.83
CA THR A 196 34.94 -14.35 -4.75
C THR A 196 35.32 -15.80 -5.05
N ALA A 197 34.34 -16.63 -5.41
CA ALA A 197 34.55 -17.97 -5.91
C ALA A 197 34.52 -18.01 -7.45
N MET A 198 35.41 -18.77 -8.03
CA MET A 198 35.52 -18.94 -9.47
C MET A 198 35.52 -20.44 -9.83
N HIS A 199 34.81 -20.82 -10.88
CA HIS A 199 34.74 -22.19 -11.33
C HIS A 199 36.14 -22.71 -11.68
N LYS A 200 36.46 -23.98 -11.36
CA LYS A 200 37.77 -24.61 -11.54
C LYS A 200 38.31 -24.49 -12.95
N SER A 201 37.46 -24.55 -13.98
CA SER A 201 37.90 -24.44 -15.39
C SER A 201 38.58 -23.09 -15.69
N VAL A 202 38.17 -22.02 -15.03
CA VAL A 202 38.76 -20.68 -15.18
C VAL A 202 39.85 -20.45 -14.15
N ALA A 203 39.57 -20.77 -12.89
CA ALA A 203 40.50 -20.59 -11.79
C ALA A 203 41.79 -21.48 -11.89
N SER A 204 41.80 -22.46 -12.80
CA SER A 204 43.00 -23.25 -13.07
C SER A 204 44.18 -22.41 -13.61
N TYR A 205 43.89 -21.28 -14.24
CA TYR A 205 44.88 -20.31 -14.75
C TYR A 205 45.43 -19.37 -13.69
N VAL A 206 44.82 -19.32 -12.48
CA VAL A 206 45.32 -18.52 -11.34
C VAL A 206 46.37 -19.32 -10.60
N ASP A 207 47.44 -18.69 -10.13
CA ASP A 207 48.50 -19.32 -9.38
C ASP A 207 47.97 -20.00 -8.11
N LYS A 208 48.54 -21.12 -7.76
CA LYS A 208 48.10 -21.96 -6.62
C LYS A 208 48.16 -21.21 -5.28
N GLU A 209 49.03 -20.23 -5.14
CA GLU A 209 49.22 -19.43 -3.93
C GLU A 209 48.01 -18.43 -3.72
N HIS A 210 47.35 -18.04 -4.80
CA HIS A 210 46.24 -17.06 -4.80
C HIS A 210 44.87 -17.73 -4.85
N ARG A 211 44.78 -19.06 -4.86
CA ARG A 211 43.49 -19.78 -4.86
C ARG A 211 43.46 -20.87 -3.79
N ARG A 212 42.29 -21.09 -3.22
CA ARG A 212 42.03 -22.16 -2.26
C ARG A 212 40.78 -22.93 -2.69
N GLN A 213 40.67 -24.21 -2.31
CA GLN A 213 39.43 -24.95 -2.54
C GLN A 213 38.29 -24.21 -1.85
N ALA A 214 37.23 -23.91 -2.57
CA ALA A 214 36.05 -23.29 -1.97
C ALA A 214 35.36 -24.23 -0.97
N THR A 215 34.77 -23.68 0.02
CA THR A 215 33.91 -24.34 1.03
C THR A 215 32.49 -23.85 0.88
N ALA A 216 31.51 -24.44 1.58
CA ALA A 216 30.16 -23.99 1.57
C ALA A 216 30.00 -22.48 1.98
N THR A 217 30.92 -21.99 2.83
CA THR A 217 30.92 -20.61 3.31
C THR A 217 31.69 -19.63 2.44
N THR A 218 32.56 -20.10 1.54
CA THR A 218 33.40 -19.26 0.67
C THR A 218 33.07 -19.39 -0.81
N CYS A 219 32.08 -20.24 -1.16
CA CYS A 219 31.67 -20.48 -2.54
C CYS A 219 30.62 -19.47 -2.98
N TYR A 220 30.98 -18.19 -3.10
CA TYR A 220 30.08 -17.13 -3.51
C TYR A 220 30.76 -16.16 -4.47
N THR A 221 29.93 -15.44 -5.21
CA THR A 221 30.33 -14.18 -5.85
C THR A 221 29.76 -13.01 -5.05
N ARG A 222 30.51 -11.91 -5.02
CA ARG A 222 30.15 -10.69 -4.31
C ARG A 222 29.77 -9.59 -5.30
N HIS A 223 28.69 -8.93 -5.04
CA HIS A 223 28.25 -7.78 -5.83
C HIS A 223 28.03 -6.58 -4.88
N GLU A 224 28.84 -5.56 -5.04
CA GLU A 224 28.71 -4.30 -4.31
C GLU A 224 27.82 -3.34 -5.08
N GLY A 225 26.95 -2.64 -4.39
CA GLY A 225 26.04 -1.71 -5.01
C GLY A 225 25.03 -1.07 -4.07
N SER A 226 24.14 -0.31 -4.65
CA SER A 226 23.00 0.30 -3.95
C SER A 226 21.79 -0.60 -4.12
N PHE A 227 21.21 -1.06 -3.02
CA PHE A 227 20.12 -2.01 -3.00
C PHE A 227 18.86 -1.40 -2.39
N LEU A 228 17.71 -1.84 -2.89
CA LEU A 228 16.43 -1.55 -2.24
C LEU A 228 16.29 -2.41 -0.98
N PRO A 229 15.82 -1.83 0.13
CA PRO A 229 15.53 -2.62 1.32
C PRO A 229 14.41 -3.63 1.02
N GLN A 230 14.60 -4.87 1.47
CA GLN A 230 13.62 -5.92 1.34
C GLN A 230 12.73 -5.94 2.58
N TYR A 231 11.41 -5.82 2.40
CA TYR A 231 10.44 -5.82 3.50
C TYR A 231 9.88 -7.19 3.83
N ASP A 232 9.93 -8.13 2.88
CA ASP A 232 9.40 -9.47 3.08
C ASP A 232 10.41 -10.51 2.62
N CYS A 233 10.58 -11.55 3.44
CA CYS A 233 11.55 -12.62 3.26
C CYS A 233 11.11 -13.68 2.23
N LEU A 234 10.18 -13.37 1.34
CA LEU A 234 9.62 -14.32 0.36
C LEU A 234 10.56 -14.65 -0.80
N LEU A 235 11.64 -13.88 -0.98
CA LEU A 235 12.64 -14.16 -2.00
C LEU A 235 13.92 -14.67 -1.35
N TYR A 236 13.95 -15.93 -0.98
CA TYR A 236 15.20 -16.66 -0.79
C TYR A 236 15.91 -16.80 -2.13
N THR A 237 16.67 -15.79 -2.50
CA THR A 237 17.55 -15.84 -3.67
C THR A 237 18.91 -16.50 -3.37
N SER A 238 19.14 -16.85 -2.12
CA SER A 238 20.34 -17.56 -1.69
C SER A 238 19.94 -18.90 -1.10
N PRO A 239 20.32 -20.04 -1.71
CA PRO A 239 20.24 -21.31 -1.02
C PRO A 239 21.15 -21.22 0.21
N SER A 240 20.56 -21.27 1.40
CA SER A 240 21.33 -21.48 2.62
C SER A 240 22.18 -22.72 2.41
N PRO A 241 23.49 -22.71 2.70
CA PRO A 241 24.27 -23.94 2.71
C PRO A 241 23.59 -24.87 3.73
N ARG A 242 22.94 -25.91 3.24
CA ARG A 242 22.48 -27.00 4.09
C ARG A 242 23.69 -27.87 4.40
N ASP A 243 23.84 -28.18 5.67
CA ASP A 243 24.82 -29.08 6.23
C ASP A 243 24.85 -30.45 5.51
#